data_e2e733e951f94d6fae2d86b5532550e5
#
_entry.id   e2e733e951f94d6fae2d86b5532550e5
#
_cell.length_a   1.000
_cell.length_b   1.000
_cell.length_c   1.000
_cell.angle_alpha   90.00
_cell.angle_beta   90.00
_cell.angle_gamma   90.00
#
_symmetry.space_group_name_H-M   'P 1'
#
loop_
_entity.id
_entity.type
_entity.pdbx_description
1 polymer ?
#
loop_
_entity_poly.entity_id
_entity_poly.type
_entity_poly.pdbx_seq_one_letter_code
_entity_poly.pdbx_strand_id
1 'polypeptide(L)'
;ASKYGAIKFDNSYLFIGGGKNEKASVWRQTSSANASKISTDAIDNEIQKFTDAEIAKAFMMNYSKKGQTIALITLNSTRIPSRTFGYNATAAALSQSPVWFEFQTGVNANSWRANTIIIAYGKLLVGDATSGKIGYLNDDDYTDYNEPILRQATTSPFSENSTTIFAGEFEATFQSGVGLTV
;
A
#
# COMPACT_ATOMS: atom_id res chain seq x y z
N ALA A 1 -16.87 -10.86 -3.23
CA ALA A 1 -15.63 -10.50 -3.90
C ALA A 1 -15.82 -9.19 -4.67
N SER A 2 -14.79 -8.36 -4.72
CA SER A 2 -14.84 -7.09 -5.47
C SER A 2 -14.70 -7.36 -6.97
N LYS A 3 -15.48 -6.65 -7.80
CA LYS A 3 -15.36 -6.69 -9.26
C LYS A 3 -13.97 -6.26 -9.76
N TYR A 4 -13.33 -5.32 -9.06
CA TYR A 4 -12.01 -4.76 -9.39
C TYR A 4 -10.95 -5.11 -8.33
N GLY A 5 -11.27 -6.03 -7.43
CA GLY A 5 -10.41 -6.49 -6.35
C GLY A 5 -9.52 -7.69 -6.73
N ALA A 6 -9.25 -7.87 -8.03
CA ALA A 6 -8.32 -8.87 -8.55
C ALA A 6 -7.52 -8.28 -9.70
N ILE A 7 -6.20 -8.55 -9.72
CA ILE A 7 -5.28 -8.09 -10.76
C ILE A 7 -4.31 -9.20 -11.17
N LYS A 8 -3.87 -9.15 -12.43
CA LYS A 8 -2.67 -9.89 -12.85
C LYS A 8 -1.45 -9.17 -12.27
N PHE A 9 -0.60 -9.89 -11.57
CA PHE A 9 0.54 -9.35 -10.87
C PHE A 9 1.74 -10.27 -11.03
N ASP A 10 2.73 -9.82 -11.78
CA ASP A 10 3.86 -10.64 -12.19
C ASP A 10 3.33 -11.90 -12.89
N ASN A 11 3.83 -13.10 -12.59
CA ASN A 11 3.31 -14.38 -13.11
C ASN A 11 2.20 -14.99 -12.24
N SER A 12 1.41 -14.17 -11.57
CA SER A 12 0.40 -14.59 -10.61
C SER A 12 -0.83 -13.69 -10.67
N TYR A 13 -1.83 -14.02 -9.86
CA TYR A 13 -2.99 -13.17 -9.61
C TYR A 13 -3.03 -12.79 -8.15
N LEU A 14 -3.29 -11.51 -7.88
CA LEU A 14 -3.61 -11.00 -6.55
C LEU A 14 -5.09 -10.70 -6.47
N PHE A 15 -5.70 -11.03 -5.34
CA PHE A 15 -7.10 -10.69 -5.10
C PHE A 15 -7.39 -10.49 -3.62
N ILE A 16 -8.43 -9.70 -3.35
CA ILE A 16 -9.00 -9.55 -2.03
C ILE A 16 -10.24 -10.42 -1.92
N GLY A 17 -10.32 -11.24 -0.88
CA GLY A 17 -11.44 -12.14 -0.66
C GLY A 17 -11.29 -12.96 0.61
N GLY A 18 -12.31 -13.71 0.94
CA GLY A 18 -12.34 -14.67 2.05
C GLY A 18 -13.20 -15.86 1.67
N GLY A 19 -13.08 -16.95 2.43
CA GLY A 19 -13.97 -18.10 2.35
C GLY A 19 -15.37 -17.77 2.84
N LYS A 20 -16.26 -18.77 2.75
CA LYS A 20 -17.60 -18.66 3.32
C LYS A 20 -17.47 -18.53 4.85
N ASN A 21 -18.00 -17.46 5.41
CA ASN A 21 -17.90 -17.09 6.84
C ASN A 21 -16.50 -16.64 7.30
N GLU A 22 -15.59 -16.33 6.37
CA GLU A 22 -14.30 -15.74 6.68
C GLU A 22 -14.28 -14.27 6.28
N LYS A 23 -13.54 -13.50 7.04
CA LYS A 23 -13.30 -12.08 6.70
C LYS A 23 -12.31 -11.98 5.55
N ALA A 24 -12.36 -10.87 4.82
CA ALA A 24 -11.50 -10.64 3.67
C ALA A 24 -10.03 -10.52 4.09
N SER A 25 -9.18 -11.14 3.30
CA SER A 25 -7.71 -11.08 3.32
C SER A 25 -7.18 -10.90 1.91
N VAL A 26 -5.89 -10.68 1.75
CA VAL A 26 -5.26 -10.59 0.43
C VAL A 26 -4.54 -11.89 0.11
N TRP A 27 -4.83 -12.41 -1.07
CA TRP A 27 -4.35 -13.69 -1.54
C TRP A 27 -3.55 -13.56 -2.82
N ARG A 28 -2.57 -14.42 -2.98
CA ARG A 28 -1.80 -14.58 -4.22
C ARG A 28 -1.95 -16.00 -4.73
N GLN A 29 -2.38 -16.12 -6.00
CA GLN A 29 -2.46 -17.39 -6.71
C GLN A 29 -1.39 -17.40 -7.81
N THR A 30 -0.45 -18.34 -7.74
CA THR A 30 0.61 -18.49 -8.72
C THR A 30 0.16 -19.33 -9.91
N SER A 31 0.53 -20.55 -10.06
CA SER A 31 0.21 -21.35 -11.25
C SER A 31 -0.70 -22.55 -10.98
N SER A 32 -0.92 -22.89 -9.73
CA SER A 32 -1.73 -24.01 -9.29
C SER A 32 -3.08 -23.55 -8.75
N ALA A 33 -3.98 -24.51 -8.50
CA ALA A 33 -5.30 -24.24 -7.93
C ALA A 33 -5.27 -23.59 -6.53
N ASN A 34 -4.12 -23.55 -5.87
CA ASN A 34 -3.98 -23.07 -4.50
C ASN A 34 -3.56 -21.59 -4.45
N ALA A 35 -4.29 -20.80 -3.70
CA ALA A 35 -3.93 -19.44 -3.34
C ALA A 35 -3.28 -19.42 -1.95
N SER A 36 -2.23 -18.61 -1.80
CA SER A 36 -1.57 -18.37 -0.52
C SER A 36 -1.96 -17.00 0.02
N LYS A 37 -2.27 -16.92 1.30
CA LYS A 37 -2.50 -15.64 1.98
C LYS A 37 -1.18 -14.88 2.07
N ILE A 38 -1.16 -13.63 1.63
CA ILE A 38 0.01 -12.75 1.68
C ILE A 38 -0.19 -11.56 2.61
N SER A 39 -1.43 -11.27 3.00
CA SER A 39 -1.68 -10.25 4.03
C SER A 39 -1.23 -10.75 5.39
N THR A 40 -0.65 -9.84 6.17
CA THR A 40 -0.32 -10.05 7.58
C THR A 40 -1.54 -9.80 8.44
N ASP A 41 -1.53 -10.26 9.69
CA ASP A 41 -2.63 -10.02 10.63
C ASP A 41 -2.87 -8.51 10.86
N ALA A 42 -1.82 -7.70 10.80
CA ALA A 42 -1.94 -6.24 10.88
C ALA A 42 -2.76 -5.67 9.70
N ILE A 43 -2.47 -6.12 8.48
CA ILE A 43 -3.21 -5.71 7.27
C ILE A 43 -4.65 -6.25 7.30
N ASP A 44 -4.83 -7.50 7.69
CA ASP A 44 -6.17 -8.10 7.81
C ASP A 44 -7.03 -7.34 8.82
N ASN A 45 -6.48 -6.98 9.98
CA ASN A 45 -7.18 -6.19 10.99
C ASN A 45 -7.62 -4.82 10.46
N GLU A 46 -6.83 -4.18 9.61
CA GLU A 46 -7.23 -2.92 8.97
C GLU A 46 -8.31 -3.13 7.90
N ILE A 47 -8.17 -4.15 7.04
CA ILE A 47 -9.17 -4.49 6.03
C ILE A 47 -10.53 -4.84 6.68
N GLN A 48 -10.51 -5.55 7.78
CA GLN A 48 -11.72 -5.99 8.50
C GLN A 48 -12.51 -4.87 9.19
N LYS A 49 -11.97 -3.65 9.26
CA LYS A 49 -12.72 -2.46 9.68
C LYS A 49 -13.73 -2.00 8.64
N PHE A 50 -13.52 -2.40 7.38
CA PHE A 50 -14.42 -2.11 6.27
C PHE A 50 -15.55 -3.13 6.21
N THR A 51 -16.73 -2.70 5.83
CA THR A 51 -17.89 -3.58 5.61
C THR A 51 -17.72 -4.39 4.32
N ASP A 52 -18.43 -5.50 4.19
CA ASP A 52 -18.42 -6.31 2.97
C ASP A 52 -18.81 -5.51 1.72
N ALA A 53 -19.72 -4.55 1.87
CA ALA A 53 -20.15 -3.67 0.79
C ALA A 53 -19.04 -2.68 0.37
N GLU A 54 -18.23 -2.21 1.31
CA GLU A 54 -17.05 -1.37 1.05
C GLU A 54 -15.93 -2.20 0.42
N ILE A 55 -15.66 -3.39 0.94
CA ILE A 55 -14.69 -4.34 0.36
C ILE A 55 -15.08 -4.75 -1.06
N ALA A 56 -16.37 -4.93 -1.34
CA ALA A 56 -16.86 -5.22 -2.68
C ALA A 56 -16.61 -4.10 -3.69
N LYS A 57 -16.34 -2.88 -3.24
CA LYS A 57 -15.97 -1.72 -4.06
C LYS A 57 -14.46 -1.46 -4.11
N ALA A 58 -13.67 -2.24 -3.37
CA ALA A 58 -12.21 -2.13 -3.41
C ALA A 58 -11.69 -2.31 -4.83
N PHE A 59 -10.66 -1.58 -5.17
CA PHE A 59 -9.98 -1.76 -6.44
C PHE A 59 -8.48 -1.96 -6.23
N MET A 60 -7.87 -2.63 -7.18
CA MET A 60 -6.45 -2.94 -7.17
C MET A 60 -5.79 -2.43 -8.44
N MET A 61 -4.55 -2.01 -8.31
CA MET A 61 -3.68 -1.63 -9.41
C MET A 61 -2.25 -2.06 -9.11
N ASN A 62 -1.40 -2.14 -10.12
CA ASN A 62 0.00 -2.45 -9.93
C ASN A 62 0.90 -1.62 -10.85
N TYR A 63 2.15 -1.53 -10.48
CA TYR A 63 3.19 -0.96 -11.31
C TYR A 63 4.55 -1.56 -10.95
N SER A 64 5.49 -1.42 -11.88
CA SER A 64 6.90 -1.72 -11.63
C SER A 64 7.74 -0.48 -11.92
N LYS A 65 8.62 -0.14 -10.99
CA LYS A 65 9.53 1.01 -11.11
C LYS A 65 10.84 0.72 -10.40
N LYS A 66 11.96 1.01 -11.04
CA LYS A 66 13.31 0.80 -10.47
C LYS A 66 13.53 -0.61 -9.89
N GLY A 67 13.03 -1.63 -10.58
CA GLY A 67 13.16 -3.01 -10.14
C GLY A 67 12.22 -3.45 -9.00
N GLN A 68 11.37 -2.54 -8.52
CA GLN A 68 10.35 -2.86 -7.52
C GLN A 68 9.03 -3.16 -8.21
N THR A 69 8.40 -4.27 -7.86
CA THR A 69 7.06 -4.65 -8.33
C THR A 69 6.07 -4.50 -7.19
N ILE A 70 5.14 -3.57 -7.36
CA ILE A 70 4.24 -3.10 -6.30
C ILE A 70 2.80 -3.31 -6.73
N ALA A 71 2.00 -3.88 -5.85
CA ALA A 71 0.54 -3.93 -5.97
C ALA A 71 -0.09 -3.01 -4.92
N LEU A 72 -1.14 -2.31 -5.31
CA LEU A 72 -1.88 -1.38 -4.48
C LEU A 72 -3.33 -1.82 -4.37
N ILE A 73 -3.88 -1.71 -3.17
CA ILE A 73 -5.27 -2.03 -2.85
C ILE A 73 -5.88 -0.82 -2.18
N THR A 74 -6.89 -0.24 -2.80
CA THR A 74 -7.61 0.91 -2.25
C THR A 74 -9.00 0.49 -1.76
N LEU A 75 -9.26 0.83 -0.52
CA LEU A 75 -10.51 0.63 0.18
C LEU A 75 -11.12 1.99 0.50
N ASN A 76 -12.27 2.28 -0.10
CA ASN A 76 -12.99 3.53 0.12
C ASN A 76 -14.14 3.35 1.09
N SER A 77 -14.29 4.30 2.00
CA SER A 77 -15.37 4.35 2.97
C SER A 77 -15.84 5.79 3.19
N THR A 78 -17.11 5.95 3.53
CA THR A 78 -17.66 7.21 4.01
C THR A 78 -17.78 7.24 5.53
N ARG A 79 -17.52 6.12 6.19
CA ARG A 79 -17.70 5.89 7.64
C ARG A 79 -16.39 5.97 8.40
N ILE A 80 -15.29 5.50 7.80
CA ILE A 80 -13.94 5.50 8.34
C ILE A 80 -12.98 6.06 7.28
N PRO A 81 -11.76 6.49 7.65
CA PRO A 81 -10.78 6.93 6.66
C PRO A 81 -10.54 5.86 5.60
N SER A 82 -10.60 6.27 4.33
CA SER A 82 -10.21 5.42 3.20
C SER A 82 -8.72 5.11 3.26
N ARG A 83 -8.30 3.92 2.82
CA ARG A 83 -6.92 3.45 2.93
C ARG A 83 -6.41 2.89 1.60
N THR A 84 -5.13 3.08 1.35
CA THR A 84 -4.44 2.43 0.23
C THR A 84 -3.24 1.65 0.75
N PHE A 85 -3.33 0.33 0.72
CA PHE A 85 -2.26 -0.58 1.11
C PHE A 85 -1.43 -0.97 -0.09
N GLY A 86 -0.11 -1.00 0.08
CA GLY A 86 0.85 -1.43 -0.91
C GLY A 86 1.55 -2.72 -0.49
N TYR A 87 1.68 -3.66 -1.41
CA TYR A 87 2.49 -4.86 -1.28
C TYR A 87 3.68 -4.79 -2.22
N ASN A 88 4.89 -4.90 -1.68
CA ASN A 88 6.12 -4.93 -2.47
C ASN A 88 6.60 -6.38 -2.63
N ALA A 89 6.37 -6.96 -3.82
CA ALA A 89 6.76 -8.33 -4.09
C ALA A 89 8.27 -8.52 -4.16
N THR A 90 9.01 -7.53 -4.68
CA THR A 90 10.47 -7.60 -4.77
C THR A 90 11.10 -7.61 -3.38
N ALA A 91 10.68 -6.70 -2.51
CA ALA A 91 11.17 -6.66 -1.14
C ALA A 91 10.75 -7.91 -0.35
N ALA A 92 9.52 -8.40 -0.56
CA ALA A 92 9.03 -9.63 0.08
C ALA A 92 9.85 -10.87 -0.33
N ALA A 93 10.26 -10.96 -1.61
CA ALA A 93 11.11 -12.05 -2.08
C ALA A 93 12.51 -12.00 -1.45
N LEU A 94 13.07 -10.80 -1.25
CA LEU A 94 14.39 -10.62 -0.63
C LEU A 94 14.37 -10.89 0.88
N SER A 95 13.34 -10.43 1.58
CA SER A 95 13.21 -10.61 3.04
C SER A 95 12.59 -11.94 3.44
N GLN A 96 12.10 -12.74 2.48
CA GLN A 96 11.32 -13.97 2.70
C GLN A 96 10.11 -13.75 3.64
N SER A 97 9.58 -12.54 3.66
CA SER A 97 8.47 -12.13 4.48
C SER A 97 7.59 -11.13 3.73
N PRO A 98 6.26 -11.13 3.89
CA PRO A 98 5.41 -10.14 3.25
C PRO A 98 5.79 -8.73 3.66
N VAL A 99 6.06 -7.85 2.68
CA VAL A 99 6.39 -6.45 2.92
C VAL A 99 5.22 -5.59 2.50
N TRP A 100 4.58 -4.97 3.48
CA TRP A 100 3.44 -4.10 3.34
C TRP A 100 3.76 -2.69 3.79
N PHE A 101 3.12 -1.73 3.16
CA PHE A 101 3.20 -0.30 3.48
C PHE A 101 1.87 0.36 3.13
N GLU A 102 1.75 1.63 3.44
CA GLU A 102 0.55 2.41 3.13
C GLU A 102 0.93 3.62 2.29
N PHE A 103 0.11 3.92 1.28
CA PHE A 103 0.14 5.15 0.52
C PHE A 103 -0.98 6.08 0.97
N GLN A 104 -0.65 7.34 1.14
CA GLN A 104 -1.63 8.38 1.45
C GLN A 104 -1.28 9.68 0.73
N THR A 105 -2.29 10.53 0.50
CA THR A 105 -2.14 11.89 0.02
C THR A 105 -2.52 12.85 1.14
N GLY A 106 -1.68 13.88 1.38
CA GLY A 106 -1.87 14.83 2.46
C GLY A 106 -1.50 14.29 3.82
N VAL A 107 -1.74 15.10 4.87
CA VAL A 107 -1.37 14.79 6.27
C VAL A 107 -2.50 14.13 7.08
N ASN A 108 -3.68 13.98 6.51
CA ASN A 108 -4.89 13.56 7.23
C ASN A 108 -5.22 12.07 7.07
N ALA A 109 -4.22 11.21 6.85
CA ALA A 109 -4.39 9.76 6.71
C ALA A 109 -5.50 9.34 5.73
N ASN A 110 -5.63 10.04 4.60
CA ASN A 110 -6.53 9.68 3.52
C ASN A 110 -5.87 8.65 2.59
N SER A 111 -6.69 7.88 1.86
CA SER A 111 -6.16 7.01 0.81
C SER A 111 -5.36 7.80 -0.23
N TRP A 112 -4.48 7.13 -0.93
CA TRP A 112 -3.80 7.73 -2.06
C TRP A 112 -4.80 8.12 -3.15
N ARG A 113 -4.66 9.32 -3.72
CA ARG A 113 -5.57 9.88 -4.71
C ARG A 113 -5.55 9.17 -6.07
N ALA A 114 -4.53 8.35 -6.33
CA ALA A 114 -4.45 7.58 -7.57
C ALA A 114 -5.55 6.53 -7.65
N ASN A 115 -6.29 6.52 -8.76
CA ASN A 115 -7.31 5.50 -9.04
C ASN A 115 -6.97 4.62 -10.25
N THR A 116 -5.97 4.97 -11.02
CA THR A 116 -5.49 4.19 -12.16
C THR A 116 -4.01 4.48 -12.43
N ILE A 117 -3.30 3.49 -12.94
CA ILE A 117 -1.91 3.60 -13.36
C ILE A 117 -1.75 2.98 -14.74
N ILE A 118 -1.05 3.67 -15.63
CA ILE A 118 -0.70 3.15 -16.96
C ILE A 118 0.70 3.63 -17.36
N ILE A 119 1.42 2.78 -18.05
CA ILE A 119 2.68 3.16 -18.69
C ILE A 119 2.39 3.73 -20.08
N ALA A 120 2.67 5.01 -20.27
CA ALA A 120 2.58 5.65 -21.58
C ALA A 120 3.65 6.75 -21.71
N TYR A 121 4.14 6.97 -22.92
CA TYR A 121 5.16 7.98 -23.22
C TYR A 121 6.43 7.85 -22.34
N GLY A 122 6.80 6.63 -21.98
CA GLY A 122 7.95 6.37 -21.10
C GLY A 122 7.75 6.79 -19.64
N LYS A 123 6.53 7.10 -19.23
CA LYS A 123 6.18 7.54 -17.88
C LYS A 123 5.10 6.64 -17.29
N LEU A 124 5.08 6.52 -15.96
CA LEU A 124 3.96 5.96 -15.21
C LEU A 124 2.93 7.06 -14.99
N LEU A 125 1.89 7.07 -15.80
CA LEU A 125 0.80 8.03 -15.68
C LEU A 125 -0.20 7.55 -14.63
N VAL A 126 -0.74 8.51 -13.88
CA VAL A 126 -1.64 8.27 -12.75
C VAL A 126 -2.86 9.18 -12.89
N GLY A 127 -4.06 8.57 -12.86
CA GLY A 127 -5.31 9.32 -12.82
C GLY A 127 -5.65 9.71 -11.39
N ASP A 128 -6.10 10.96 -11.21
CA ASP A 128 -6.54 11.49 -9.92
C ASP A 128 -8.02 11.15 -9.66
N ALA A 129 -8.31 10.57 -8.50
CA ALA A 129 -9.68 10.22 -8.09
C ALA A 129 -10.55 11.43 -7.75
N THR A 130 -9.96 12.58 -7.43
CA THR A 130 -10.66 13.77 -6.93
C THR A 130 -10.81 14.87 -7.97
N SER A 131 -10.02 14.83 -9.04
CA SER A 131 -10.07 15.79 -10.12
C SER A 131 -9.86 15.10 -11.48
N GLY A 132 -10.11 15.78 -12.58
CA GLY A 132 -9.83 15.27 -13.93
C GLY A 132 -8.38 15.35 -14.34
N LYS A 133 -7.43 15.49 -13.42
CA LYS A 133 -6.01 15.64 -13.72
C LYS A 133 -5.36 14.27 -13.94
N ILE A 134 -4.38 14.25 -14.82
CA ILE A 134 -3.48 13.12 -15.01
C ILE A 134 -2.09 13.60 -14.58
N GLY A 135 -1.53 12.91 -13.61
CA GLY A 135 -0.15 13.09 -13.14
C GLY A 135 0.78 12.00 -13.67
N TYR A 136 2.02 12.03 -13.26
CA TYR A 136 2.96 10.93 -13.44
C TYR A 136 3.79 10.74 -12.17
N LEU A 137 4.19 9.50 -11.89
CA LEU A 137 5.04 9.21 -10.74
C LEU A 137 6.45 9.73 -10.98
N ASN A 138 6.83 10.73 -10.21
CA ASN A 138 8.16 11.31 -10.18
C ASN A 138 8.82 11.06 -8.81
N ASP A 139 10.11 10.74 -8.81
CA ASP A 139 10.84 10.49 -7.55
C ASP A 139 11.41 11.77 -6.95
N ASP A 140 11.45 12.85 -7.75
CA ASP A 140 12.00 14.15 -7.35
C ASP A 140 10.93 15.09 -6.78
N ASP A 141 9.65 14.69 -6.84
CA ASP A 141 8.54 15.44 -6.27
C ASP A 141 8.16 14.90 -4.88
N TYR A 142 7.93 15.80 -3.96
CA TYR A 142 7.60 15.50 -2.55
C TYR A 142 6.16 15.88 -2.20
N THR A 143 5.35 16.15 -3.24
CA THR A 143 3.94 16.47 -3.10
C THR A 143 3.11 15.66 -4.10
N ASP A 144 1.90 15.26 -3.68
CA ASP A 144 0.87 14.69 -4.53
C ASP A 144 -0.14 15.77 -4.90
N TYR A 145 -0.11 16.27 -6.15
CA TYR A 145 -1.02 17.32 -6.62
C TYR A 145 -1.08 18.56 -5.70
N ASN A 146 0.09 18.98 -5.20
CA ASN A 146 0.33 20.06 -4.23
C ASN A 146 -0.03 19.72 -2.77
N GLU A 147 -0.47 18.52 -2.47
CA GLU A 147 -0.63 18.02 -1.10
C GLU A 147 0.69 17.43 -0.61
N PRO A 148 1.10 17.66 0.63
CA PRO A 148 2.35 17.10 1.15
C PRO A 148 2.28 15.57 1.25
N ILE A 149 3.40 14.91 0.99
CA ILE A 149 3.54 13.46 1.19
C ILE A 149 4.09 13.23 2.60
N LEU A 150 3.25 12.66 3.49
CA LEU A 150 3.70 12.22 4.81
C LEU A 150 4.51 10.93 4.68
N ARG A 151 5.70 10.90 5.29
CA ARG A 151 6.53 9.70 5.39
C ARG A 151 6.64 9.32 6.87
N GLN A 152 6.23 8.10 7.18
CA GLN A 152 6.29 7.58 8.54
C GLN A 152 6.86 6.15 8.49
N ALA A 153 7.77 5.86 9.41
CA ALA A 153 8.26 4.52 9.65
C ALA A 153 8.15 4.21 11.15
N THR A 154 7.63 3.04 11.46
CA THR A 154 7.52 2.56 12.84
C THR A 154 8.27 1.24 12.95
N THR A 155 9.20 1.14 13.89
CA THR A 155 9.91 -0.09 14.20
C THR A 155 9.16 -0.91 15.23
N SER A 156 9.44 -2.21 15.29
CA SER A 156 9.00 -3.03 16.42
C SER A 156 9.59 -2.50 17.72
N PRO A 157 8.88 -2.63 18.86
CA PRO A 157 9.45 -2.28 20.15
C PRO A 157 10.70 -3.11 20.43
N PHE A 158 11.75 -2.46 20.90
CA PHE A 158 12.94 -3.15 21.35
C PHE A 158 12.69 -3.65 22.77
N SER A 159 12.76 -4.97 22.95
CA SER A 159 12.66 -5.58 24.27
C SER A 159 13.61 -6.77 24.35
N GLU A 160 14.28 -6.92 25.46
CA GLU A 160 15.11 -8.08 25.78
C GLU A 160 14.66 -8.66 27.12
N ASN A 161 14.03 -9.85 27.07
CA ASN A 161 13.64 -10.62 28.24
C ASN A 161 12.94 -9.81 29.37
N SER A 162 12.06 -8.89 29.02
CA SER A 162 11.39 -7.98 29.96
C SER A 162 12.32 -7.06 30.75
N THR A 163 13.54 -6.87 30.28
CA THR A 163 14.54 -6.00 30.91
C THR A 163 14.35 -4.56 30.39
N THR A 164 14.53 -3.58 31.27
CA THR A 164 14.56 -2.15 30.87
C THR A 164 15.76 -1.89 30.01
N ILE A 165 15.53 -1.40 28.79
CA ILE A 165 16.59 -0.98 27.88
C ILE A 165 16.79 0.54 28.02
N PHE A 166 18.02 0.96 28.28
CA PHE A 166 18.38 2.37 28.25
C PHE A 166 19.04 2.68 26.89
N ALA A 167 18.34 3.48 26.07
CA ALA A 167 18.92 4.02 24.84
C ALA A 167 19.69 5.30 25.19
N GLY A 168 21.02 5.27 25.07
CA GLY A 168 21.86 6.44 25.34
C GLY A 168 21.84 7.47 24.23
N GLU A 169 21.59 7.05 23.00
CA GLU A 169 21.62 7.92 21.82
C GLU A 169 20.67 7.40 20.73
N PHE A 170 20.04 8.30 20.01
CA PHE A 170 19.28 8.00 18.80
C PHE A 170 19.85 8.82 17.65
N GLU A 171 20.35 8.15 16.61
CA GLU A 171 20.82 8.78 15.38
C GLU A 171 19.87 8.44 14.24
N ALA A 172 19.43 9.46 13.51
CA ALA A 172 18.67 9.29 12.28
C ALA A 172 19.32 10.10 11.15
N THR A 173 19.73 9.41 10.09
CA THR A 173 20.34 10.03 8.93
C THR A 173 19.27 10.31 7.88
N PHE A 174 19.08 11.56 7.53
CA PHE A 174 18.15 12.01 6.51
C PHE A 174 18.89 12.74 5.39
N GLN A 175 18.39 12.62 4.17
CA GLN A 175 18.80 13.52 3.10
C GLN A 175 18.16 14.89 3.39
N SER A 176 18.97 15.86 3.79
CA SER A 176 18.53 17.22 4.07
C SER A 176 18.28 18.03 2.80
N GLY A 177 17.51 19.10 2.91
CA GLY A 177 17.25 20.03 1.81
C GLY A 177 16.07 19.67 0.92
N VAL A 178 15.29 18.68 1.28
CA VAL A 178 14.14 18.20 0.52
C VAL A 178 12.93 18.18 1.44
N GLY A 179 12.19 19.24 1.53
CA GLY A 179 11.00 19.33 2.36
C GLY A 179 10.23 20.62 2.12
N LEU A 180 9.03 20.67 2.65
CA LEU A 180 8.24 21.90 2.68
C LEU A 180 9.03 22.98 3.43
N THR A 181 9.29 24.09 2.75
CA THR A 181 9.69 25.34 3.42
C THR A 181 8.47 25.79 4.24
N VAL A 182 8.60 25.76 5.53
CA VAL A 182 7.59 26.31 6.47
C VAL A 182 7.75 27.83 6.52
#